data_8021f328ee5ca290de64d336fd2d7f94
#
_entry.id   8021f328ee5ca290de64d336fd2d7f94
#
_cell.length_a   1.000
_cell.length_b   1.000
_cell.length_c   1.000
_cell.angle_alpha   90.00
_cell.angle_beta   90.00
_cell.angle_gamma   90.00
#
_symmetry.space_group_name_H-M   'P 1'
#
loop_
_entity.id
_entity.type
_entity.pdbx_description
1 polymer ?
#
loop_
_entity_poly.entity_id
_entity_poly.type
_entity_poly.pdbx_seq_one_letter_code
_entity_poly.pdbx_strand_id
1 'polypeptide(L)'
;MAESYLSEILDFAIALSLEAGRFILPLWKNVAVDHKADGSEVTAADRGAEQLLRKRIIERYPDHAILGEESGGEQERDVEHLWLLDPVDGTASFAMGLPLFGTLIGYLRRGDACVGVIGAHALGETLYAAAGQGCWYKRGRKAPKRVRTSAVSDPAAAFVVSTMLEYTDMDPRDPIPSVCLSRLYREARRFRWSGDCINYALLCQGSVDVALDPRMNPWDIAAVAPCVREAGGVLTSLDGNEDVVWQPNLVASANPRLHNKVLQLLKPT
;
A
#
# COMPACT_ATOMS: atom_id res chain seq x y z
N MET A 1 25.01 9.53 8.81
CA MET A 1 24.83 10.02 7.43
C MET A 1 23.63 9.33 6.71
N ALA A 2 23.53 8.00 6.65
CA ALA A 2 22.41 7.33 5.98
C ALA A 2 21.03 7.60 6.65
N GLU A 3 20.99 7.62 7.96
CA GLU A 3 19.76 7.85 8.75
C GLU A 3 19.21 9.27 8.57
N SER A 4 20.09 10.28 8.53
CA SER A 4 19.74 11.67 8.25
C SER A 4 19.17 11.86 6.84
N TYR A 5 19.70 11.13 5.86
CA TYR A 5 19.22 11.19 4.48
C TYR A 5 17.81 10.59 4.35
N LEU A 6 17.55 9.40 4.95
CA LEU A 6 16.22 8.82 4.93
C LEU A 6 15.18 9.67 5.66
N SER A 7 15.57 10.39 6.71
CA SER A 7 14.69 11.36 7.39
C SER A 7 14.32 12.52 6.46
N GLU A 8 15.28 13.07 5.70
CA GLU A 8 15.01 14.12 4.71
C GLU A 8 14.06 13.63 3.60
N ILE A 9 14.28 12.43 3.07
CA ILE A 9 13.41 11.79 2.08
C ILE A 9 12.00 11.59 2.65
N LEU A 10 11.88 11.13 3.89
CA LEU A 10 10.60 10.92 4.56
C LEU A 10 9.83 12.22 4.74
N ASP A 11 10.48 13.26 5.24
CA ASP A 11 9.85 14.58 5.43
C ASP A 11 9.34 15.14 4.10
N PHE A 12 10.14 14.99 3.04
CA PHE A 12 9.74 15.38 1.69
C PHE A 12 8.55 14.55 1.18
N ALA A 13 8.56 13.22 1.34
CA ALA A 13 7.46 12.33 0.93
C ALA A 13 6.16 12.67 1.67
N ILE A 14 6.22 12.98 2.98
CA ILE A 14 5.06 13.42 3.76
C ILE A 14 4.51 14.74 3.20
N ALA A 15 5.37 15.71 2.90
CA ALA A 15 4.97 17.00 2.33
C ALA A 15 4.31 16.82 0.96
N LEU A 16 4.86 15.95 0.10
CA LEU A 16 4.30 15.58 -1.20
C LEU A 16 2.91 14.96 -1.07
N SER A 17 2.74 13.98 -0.18
CA SER A 17 1.45 13.35 0.07
C SER A 17 0.39 14.37 0.51
N LEU A 18 0.74 15.31 1.38
CA LEU A 18 -0.16 16.39 1.80
C LEU A 18 -0.50 17.36 0.66
N GLU A 19 0.44 17.62 -0.25
CA GLU A 19 0.20 18.46 -1.44
C GLU A 19 -0.73 17.73 -2.42
N ALA A 20 -0.52 16.44 -2.67
CA ALA A 20 -1.42 15.60 -3.47
C ALA A 20 -2.84 15.58 -2.89
N GLY A 21 -2.98 15.40 -1.59
CA GLY A 21 -4.29 15.40 -0.94
C GLY A 21 -5.05 16.72 -1.10
N ARG A 22 -4.37 17.87 -1.07
CA ARG A 22 -5.00 19.18 -1.34
C ARG A 22 -5.49 19.32 -2.79
N PHE A 23 -4.80 18.67 -3.73
CA PHE A 23 -5.21 18.62 -5.12
C PHE A 23 -6.38 17.66 -5.35
N ILE A 24 -6.33 16.45 -4.74
CA ILE A 24 -7.28 15.36 -4.96
C ILE A 24 -8.64 15.62 -4.30
N LEU A 25 -8.66 16.09 -3.04
CA LEU A 25 -9.87 16.21 -2.25
C LEU A 25 -10.96 17.10 -2.88
N PRO A 26 -10.67 18.25 -3.52
CA PRO A 26 -11.68 19.05 -4.20
C PRO A 26 -12.34 18.35 -5.40
N LEU A 27 -11.65 17.37 -5.99
CA LEU A 27 -12.15 16.58 -7.13
C LEU A 27 -13.01 15.40 -6.67
N TRP A 28 -12.80 14.91 -5.44
CA TRP A 28 -13.54 13.78 -4.90
C TRP A 28 -15.06 14.02 -4.94
N LYS A 29 -15.82 13.05 -5.41
CA LYS A 29 -17.29 13.08 -5.65
C LYS A 29 -17.76 13.94 -6.83
N ASN A 30 -16.87 14.66 -7.51
CA ASN A 30 -17.23 15.59 -8.59
C ASN A 30 -16.42 15.37 -9.86
N VAL A 31 -15.73 14.23 -10.00
CA VAL A 31 -14.87 13.93 -11.15
C VAL A 31 -15.55 12.92 -12.09
N ALA A 32 -15.34 13.10 -13.38
CA ALA A 32 -15.69 12.08 -14.37
C ALA A 32 -14.70 10.91 -14.27
N VAL A 33 -15.22 9.70 -14.42
CA VAL A 33 -14.43 8.47 -14.45
C VAL A 33 -14.21 8.06 -15.89
N ASP A 34 -12.94 7.92 -16.28
CA ASP A 34 -12.51 7.30 -17.52
C ASP A 34 -12.10 5.85 -17.24
N HIS A 35 -11.90 5.06 -18.31
CA HIS A 35 -11.39 3.69 -18.16
C HIS A 35 -10.09 3.55 -18.97
N LYS A 36 -9.09 2.90 -18.36
CA LYS A 36 -7.84 2.51 -19.02
C LYS A 36 -8.10 1.35 -20.01
N ALA A 37 -7.12 0.99 -20.83
CA ALA A 37 -7.24 -0.08 -21.81
C ALA A 37 -7.47 -1.47 -21.17
N ASP A 38 -7.06 -1.66 -19.91
CA ASP A 38 -7.27 -2.87 -19.12
C ASP A 38 -8.62 -2.88 -18.38
N GLY A 39 -9.43 -1.82 -18.53
CA GLY A 39 -10.75 -1.66 -17.92
C GLY A 39 -10.74 -1.06 -16.52
N SER A 40 -9.59 -0.79 -15.94
CA SER A 40 -9.50 -0.09 -14.64
C SER A 40 -9.94 1.37 -14.76
N GLU A 41 -10.44 1.92 -13.66
CA GLU A 41 -10.87 3.31 -13.57
C GLU A 41 -9.67 4.25 -13.49
N VAL A 42 -9.82 5.45 -14.04
CA VAL A 42 -8.87 6.55 -13.90
C VAL A 42 -9.63 7.88 -13.94
N THR A 43 -9.17 8.85 -13.18
CA THR A 43 -9.79 10.18 -13.14
C THR A 43 -8.78 11.30 -13.41
N ALA A 44 -9.27 12.52 -13.54
CA ALA A 44 -8.40 13.70 -13.58
C ALA A 44 -7.61 13.90 -12.29
N ALA A 45 -8.08 13.33 -11.16
CA ALA A 45 -7.37 13.38 -9.90
C ALA A 45 -6.09 12.55 -9.94
N ASP A 46 -6.14 11.33 -10.48
CA ASP A 46 -5.01 10.43 -10.64
C ASP A 46 -3.91 11.06 -11.49
N ARG A 47 -4.26 11.46 -12.71
CA ARG A 47 -3.31 12.04 -13.68
C ARG A 47 -2.70 13.36 -13.18
N GLY A 48 -3.53 14.24 -12.62
CA GLY A 48 -3.07 15.55 -12.16
C GLY A 48 -2.22 15.46 -10.89
N ALA A 49 -2.56 14.55 -9.97
CA ALA A 49 -1.76 14.33 -8.77
C ALA A 49 -0.41 13.70 -9.13
N GLU A 50 -0.35 12.72 -10.05
CA GLU A 50 0.94 12.15 -10.46
C GLU A 50 1.85 13.20 -11.12
N GLN A 51 1.30 14.03 -12.01
CA GLN A 51 2.07 15.13 -12.64
C GLN A 51 2.64 16.09 -11.58
N LEU A 52 1.86 16.43 -10.57
CA LEU A 52 2.29 17.27 -9.45
C LEU A 52 3.43 16.62 -8.67
N LEU A 53 3.26 15.34 -8.28
CA LEU A 53 4.28 14.59 -7.53
C LEU A 53 5.59 14.49 -8.32
N ARG A 54 5.53 14.09 -9.60
CA ARG A 54 6.70 14.01 -10.48
C ARG A 54 7.43 15.33 -10.62
N LYS A 55 6.69 16.42 -10.84
CA LYS A 55 7.27 17.76 -10.94
C LYS A 55 8.07 18.11 -9.68
N ARG A 56 7.51 17.89 -8.50
CA ARG A 56 8.17 18.19 -7.22
C ARG A 56 9.41 17.34 -6.97
N ILE A 57 9.34 16.05 -7.34
CA ILE A 57 10.49 15.14 -7.20
C ILE A 57 11.62 15.60 -8.13
N ILE A 58 11.34 15.88 -9.41
CA ILE A 58 12.35 16.34 -10.38
C ILE A 58 12.96 17.68 -9.95
N GLU A 59 12.16 18.61 -9.43
CA GLU A 59 12.65 19.91 -8.93
C GLU A 59 13.62 19.73 -7.74
N ARG A 60 13.41 18.75 -6.86
CA ARG A 60 14.21 18.54 -5.66
C ARG A 60 15.33 17.54 -5.86
N TYR A 61 15.10 16.50 -6.64
CA TYR A 61 15.98 15.35 -6.87
C TYR A 61 16.03 15.00 -8.36
N PRO A 62 16.71 15.82 -9.20
CA PRO A 62 16.68 15.68 -10.66
C PRO A 62 17.29 14.35 -11.16
N ASP A 63 18.16 13.72 -10.36
CA ASP A 63 18.84 12.48 -10.71
C ASP A 63 18.11 11.22 -10.20
N HIS A 64 16.94 11.38 -9.55
CA HIS A 64 16.16 10.23 -9.09
C HIS A 64 15.21 9.73 -10.18
N ALA A 65 15.13 8.41 -10.33
CA ALA A 65 14.13 7.78 -11.20
C ALA A 65 12.73 7.82 -10.56
N ILE A 66 11.70 7.79 -11.41
CA ILE A 66 10.30 7.81 -10.99
C ILE A 66 9.51 6.81 -11.82
N LEU A 67 8.84 5.88 -11.15
CA LEU A 67 7.83 4.98 -11.72
C LEU A 67 6.47 5.30 -11.09
N GLY A 68 5.48 5.60 -11.90
CA GLY A 68 4.12 5.88 -11.44
C GLY A 68 3.08 5.05 -12.18
N GLU A 69 1.93 4.91 -11.59
CA GLU A 69 0.82 4.14 -12.15
C GLU A 69 0.32 4.71 -13.48
N GLU A 70 0.18 6.04 -13.57
CA GLU A 70 -0.52 6.68 -14.69
C GLU A 70 0.38 6.94 -15.89
N SER A 71 1.59 7.38 -15.64
CA SER A 71 2.52 7.77 -16.70
C SER A 71 3.63 6.74 -16.95
N GLY A 72 3.65 5.65 -16.15
CA GLY A 72 4.73 4.68 -16.20
C GLY A 72 6.08 5.28 -15.77
N GLY A 73 7.13 4.90 -16.43
CA GLY A 73 8.50 5.34 -16.19
C GLY A 73 9.50 4.24 -16.58
N GLU A 74 10.76 4.52 -16.41
CA GLU A 74 11.79 3.51 -16.61
C GLU A 74 11.68 2.44 -15.52
N GLN A 75 11.44 1.20 -15.91
CA GLN A 75 11.40 0.04 -15.02
C GLN A 75 12.83 -0.42 -14.66
N GLU A 76 13.75 0.52 -14.52
CA GLU A 76 15.11 0.20 -14.10
C GLU A 76 15.12 -0.12 -12.61
N ARG A 77 15.10 -1.41 -12.31
CA ARG A 77 15.18 -1.92 -10.91
C ARG A 77 16.54 -1.62 -10.26
N ASP A 78 17.56 -1.40 -11.06
CA ASP A 78 18.96 -1.29 -10.62
C ASP A 78 19.44 0.16 -10.46
N VAL A 79 18.53 1.12 -10.31
CA VAL A 79 18.89 2.51 -10.04
C VAL A 79 19.15 2.75 -8.54
N GLU A 80 20.02 3.71 -8.20
CA GLU A 80 20.34 4.01 -6.81
C GLU A 80 19.14 4.60 -6.06
N HIS A 81 18.32 5.44 -6.73
CA HIS A 81 17.19 6.16 -6.16
C HIS A 81 15.96 6.03 -7.05
N LEU A 82 14.89 5.42 -6.55
CA LEU A 82 13.65 5.22 -7.28
C LEU A 82 12.45 5.61 -6.41
N TRP A 83 11.60 6.49 -6.94
CA TRP A 83 10.28 6.79 -6.39
C TRP A 83 9.22 5.96 -7.10
N LEU A 84 8.36 5.30 -6.32
CA LEU A 84 7.17 4.63 -6.82
C LEU A 84 5.94 5.37 -6.33
N LEU A 85 5.04 5.69 -7.25
CA LEU A 85 3.91 6.58 -7.00
C LEU A 85 2.60 5.95 -7.44
N ASP A 86 1.66 5.86 -6.53
CA ASP A 86 0.25 5.72 -6.83
C ASP A 86 -0.48 6.98 -6.30
N PRO A 87 -0.93 7.85 -7.19
CA PRO A 87 -1.55 9.10 -6.79
C PRO A 87 -2.89 8.92 -6.09
N VAL A 88 -3.70 7.92 -6.50
CA VAL A 88 -5.03 7.62 -5.93
C VAL A 88 -5.25 6.11 -5.90
N ASP A 89 -4.55 5.42 -4.98
CA ASP A 89 -4.85 4.02 -4.69
C ASP A 89 -6.29 3.88 -4.21
N GLY A 90 -7.03 2.94 -4.79
CA GLY A 90 -8.46 2.80 -4.57
C GLY A 90 -9.31 3.73 -5.45
N THR A 91 -8.96 3.90 -6.73
CA THR A 91 -9.69 4.75 -7.69
C THR A 91 -11.17 4.37 -7.78
N ALA A 92 -11.52 3.07 -7.69
CA ALA A 92 -12.91 2.61 -7.64
C ALA A 92 -13.64 3.17 -6.42
N SER A 93 -13.03 3.13 -5.23
CA SER A 93 -13.56 3.72 -4.00
C SER A 93 -13.71 5.23 -4.13
N PHE A 94 -12.71 5.90 -4.73
CA PHE A 94 -12.74 7.33 -5.01
C PHE A 94 -13.92 7.69 -5.94
N ALA A 95 -14.11 6.95 -7.03
CA ALA A 95 -15.18 7.14 -7.99
C ALA A 95 -16.57 6.95 -7.37
N MET A 96 -16.72 5.96 -6.48
CA MET A 96 -17.95 5.72 -5.72
C MET A 96 -18.22 6.76 -4.63
N GLY A 97 -17.28 7.68 -4.36
CA GLY A 97 -17.41 8.66 -3.29
C GLY A 97 -17.16 8.08 -1.88
N LEU A 98 -16.54 6.90 -1.77
CA LEU A 98 -16.14 6.29 -0.51
C LEU A 98 -14.80 6.87 -0.03
N PRO A 99 -14.57 7.04 1.28
CA PRO A 99 -13.33 7.60 1.82
C PRO A 99 -12.17 6.58 1.91
N LEU A 100 -12.25 5.48 1.16
CA LEU A 100 -11.31 4.34 1.20
C LEU A 100 -10.32 4.43 0.03
N PHE A 101 -9.62 5.54 -0.05
CA PHE A 101 -8.57 5.78 -1.05
C PHE A 101 -7.41 6.54 -0.42
N GLY A 102 -6.26 6.48 -1.04
CA GLY A 102 -5.08 7.17 -0.55
C GLY A 102 -4.05 7.48 -1.62
N THR A 103 -3.07 8.33 -1.29
CA THR A 103 -1.87 8.52 -2.09
C THR A 103 -0.75 7.67 -1.51
N LEU A 104 -0.13 6.85 -2.34
CA LEU A 104 1.01 6.02 -1.98
C LEU A 104 2.30 6.61 -2.56
N ILE A 105 3.28 6.82 -1.69
CA ILE A 105 4.62 7.27 -2.08
C ILE A 105 5.64 6.31 -1.46
N GLY A 106 6.25 5.50 -2.31
CA GLY A 106 7.36 4.62 -1.97
C GLY A 106 8.67 5.19 -2.45
N TYR A 107 9.74 5.02 -1.66
CA TYR A 107 11.09 5.32 -2.10
C TYR A 107 12.01 4.12 -1.86
N LEU A 108 12.64 3.69 -2.94
CA LEU A 108 13.62 2.62 -2.94
C LEU A 108 15.02 3.19 -3.07
N ARG A 109 15.94 2.58 -2.33
CA ARG A 109 17.37 2.81 -2.49
C ARG A 109 18.06 1.49 -2.85
N ARG A 110 18.63 1.43 -4.05
CA ARG A 110 19.31 0.21 -4.59
C ARG A 110 18.39 -1.03 -4.52
N GLY A 111 17.12 -0.86 -4.88
CA GLY A 111 16.12 -1.91 -4.86
C GLY A 111 15.39 -2.12 -3.53
N ASP A 112 15.94 -1.64 -2.40
CA ASP A 112 15.31 -1.79 -1.08
C ASP A 112 14.28 -0.69 -0.82
N ALA A 113 13.03 -1.05 -0.49
CA ALA A 113 12.00 -0.12 -0.07
C ALA A 113 12.32 0.43 1.34
N CYS A 114 12.78 1.69 1.37
CA CYS A 114 13.30 2.33 2.58
C CYS A 114 12.35 3.35 3.21
N VAL A 115 11.50 4.01 2.41
CA VAL A 115 10.54 5.00 2.89
C VAL A 115 9.17 4.70 2.29
N GLY A 116 8.12 4.82 3.09
CA GLY A 116 6.74 4.69 2.65
C GLY A 116 5.82 5.69 3.33
N VAL A 117 4.91 6.26 2.53
CA VAL A 117 3.84 7.14 3.00
C VAL A 117 2.52 6.67 2.41
N ILE A 118 1.53 6.49 3.27
CA ILE A 118 0.12 6.19 2.92
C ILE A 118 -0.72 7.38 3.40
N GLY A 119 -1.16 8.21 2.46
CA GLY A 119 -1.96 9.40 2.74
C GLY A 119 -3.44 9.15 2.56
N ALA A 120 -4.18 8.80 3.60
CA ALA A 120 -5.63 8.61 3.60
C ALA A 120 -6.36 9.96 3.74
N HIS A 121 -6.39 10.73 2.67
CA HIS A 121 -6.73 12.15 2.70
C HIS A 121 -8.17 12.44 3.13
N ALA A 122 -9.14 11.62 2.68
CA ALA A 122 -10.55 11.79 3.05
C ALA A 122 -10.80 11.52 4.54
N LEU A 123 -9.94 10.73 5.18
CA LEU A 123 -9.98 10.45 6.62
C LEU A 123 -9.14 11.47 7.43
N GLY A 124 -8.38 12.32 6.74
CA GLY A 124 -7.43 13.23 7.37
C GLY A 124 -6.28 12.50 8.08
N GLU A 125 -5.88 11.35 7.56
CA GLU A 125 -4.91 10.45 8.16
C GLU A 125 -3.69 10.27 7.27
N THR A 126 -2.52 10.09 7.90
CA THR A 126 -1.27 9.76 7.20
C THR A 126 -0.51 8.74 8.04
N LEU A 127 -0.15 7.62 7.43
CA LEU A 127 0.77 6.62 7.96
C LEU A 127 2.08 6.74 7.20
N TYR A 128 3.22 6.66 7.90
CA TYR A 128 4.51 6.79 7.26
C TYR A 128 5.61 6.09 8.05
N ALA A 129 6.64 5.66 7.34
CA ALA A 129 7.81 5.01 7.92
C ALA A 129 9.06 5.28 7.10
N ALA A 130 10.20 5.26 7.77
CA ALA A 130 11.51 5.09 7.14
C ALA A 130 12.28 3.98 7.85
N ALA A 131 13.11 3.25 7.12
CA ALA A 131 13.87 2.12 7.64
C ALA A 131 14.67 2.50 8.89
N GLY A 132 14.46 1.75 9.99
CA GLY A 132 15.06 1.97 11.31
C GLY A 132 14.42 3.05 12.17
N GLN A 133 13.39 3.78 11.66
CA GLN A 133 12.80 4.92 12.38
C GLN A 133 11.41 4.63 12.96
N GLY A 134 10.88 3.42 12.74
CA GLY A 134 9.56 3.02 13.17
C GLY A 134 8.44 3.54 12.27
N CYS A 135 7.24 2.99 12.49
CA CYS A 135 6.03 3.40 11.78
C CYS A 135 5.24 4.40 12.62
N TRP A 136 4.79 5.46 11.98
CA TRP A 136 4.11 6.58 12.59
C TRP A 136 2.76 6.87 11.94
N TYR A 137 1.79 7.21 12.76
CA TYR A 137 0.45 7.60 12.33
C TYR A 137 0.10 8.99 12.82
N LYS A 138 -0.46 9.80 11.93
CA LYS A 138 -0.91 11.16 12.22
C LYS A 138 -2.36 11.33 11.74
N ARG A 139 -3.19 12.00 12.56
CA ARG A 139 -4.55 12.36 12.20
C ARG A 139 -4.82 13.84 12.43
N GLY A 140 -5.10 14.57 11.36
CA GLY A 140 -5.35 15.99 11.38
C GLY A 140 -4.19 16.78 12.00
N ARG A 141 -4.49 17.64 12.98
CA ARG A 141 -3.52 18.47 13.70
C ARG A 141 -2.88 17.81 14.92
N LYS A 142 -3.24 16.56 15.24
CA LYS A 142 -2.68 15.84 16.39
C LYS A 142 -1.21 15.53 16.16
N ALA A 143 -0.45 15.45 17.26
CA ALA A 143 0.93 14.97 17.20
C ALA A 143 0.97 13.53 16.64
N PRO A 144 2.00 13.20 15.87
CA PRO A 144 2.21 11.83 15.41
C PRO A 144 2.36 10.87 16.59
N LYS A 145 1.84 9.65 16.42
CA LYS A 145 2.05 8.56 17.38
C LYS A 145 2.74 7.40 16.67
N ARG A 146 3.67 6.77 17.35
CA ARG A 146 4.26 5.52 16.89
C ARG A 146 3.21 4.42 16.95
N VAL A 147 3.10 3.62 15.89
CA VAL A 147 2.15 2.51 15.81
C VAL A 147 2.86 1.18 15.67
N ARG A 148 2.17 0.11 16.03
CA ARG A 148 2.64 -1.26 15.91
C ARG A 148 1.50 -2.18 15.54
N THR A 149 1.83 -3.26 14.87
CA THR A 149 0.93 -4.39 14.59
C THR A 149 0.48 -5.06 15.90
N SER A 150 -0.56 -5.87 15.81
CA SER A 150 -1.11 -6.60 16.96
C SER A 150 -0.21 -7.78 17.39
N ALA A 151 -0.49 -8.36 18.56
CA ALA A 151 0.16 -9.57 19.04
C ALA A 151 -0.60 -10.87 18.69
N VAL A 152 -1.67 -10.80 17.91
CA VAL A 152 -2.47 -11.97 17.50
C VAL A 152 -1.60 -12.89 16.64
N SER A 153 -1.53 -14.17 17.01
CA SER A 153 -0.63 -15.15 16.41
C SER A 153 -1.33 -16.43 15.93
N ASP A 154 -2.67 -16.41 15.94
CA ASP A 154 -3.50 -17.53 15.51
C ASP A 154 -4.61 -17.04 14.56
N PRO A 155 -4.77 -17.65 13.37
CA PRO A 155 -5.85 -17.29 12.44
C PRO A 155 -7.24 -17.32 13.09
N ALA A 156 -7.52 -18.28 13.98
CA ALA A 156 -8.80 -18.39 14.67
C ALA A 156 -9.12 -17.20 15.61
N ALA A 157 -8.11 -16.38 15.94
CA ALA A 157 -8.29 -15.14 16.68
C ALA A 157 -8.14 -13.90 15.79
N ALA A 158 -7.73 -14.06 14.53
CA ALA A 158 -7.35 -12.97 13.65
C ALA A 158 -8.56 -12.28 12.98
N PHE A 159 -8.40 -10.98 12.76
CA PHE A 159 -9.21 -10.19 11.85
C PHE A 159 -8.45 -10.01 10.54
N VAL A 160 -9.01 -10.56 9.46
CA VAL A 160 -8.44 -10.55 8.11
C VAL A 160 -9.19 -9.58 7.23
N VAL A 161 -8.47 -8.85 6.37
CA VAL A 161 -9.02 -7.96 5.35
C VAL A 161 -8.40 -8.24 3.99
N SER A 162 -9.18 -8.06 2.93
CA SER A 162 -8.74 -8.13 1.54
C SER A 162 -9.57 -7.15 0.72
N THR A 163 -9.00 -6.58 -0.33
CA THR A 163 -9.72 -5.67 -1.22
C THR A 163 -10.61 -6.42 -2.20
N MET A 164 -10.09 -7.51 -2.78
CA MET A 164 -10.73 -8.20 -3.90
C MET A 164 -10.92 -9.70 -3.66
N LEU A 165 -11.87 -10.27 -4.40
CA LEU A 165 -12.18 -11.69 -4.44
C LEU A 165 -11.54 -12.37 -5.66
N GLU A 166 -11.28 -11.60 -6.69
CA GLU A 166 -10.73 -12.02 -7.96
C GLU A 166 -9.37 -12.72 -7.73
N TYR A 167 -9.03 -13.67 -8.62
CA TYR A 167 -7.79 -14.45 -8.57
C TYR A 167 -7.67 -15.40 -7.37
N THR A 168 -8.78 -15.68 -6.68
CA THR A 168 -8.84 -16.61 -5.55
C THR A 168 -9.80 -17.77 -5.83
N ASP A 169 -9.71 -18.86 -5.06
CA ASP A 169 -10.63 -20.00 -5.12
C ASP A 169 -12.08 -19.66 -4.74
N MET A 170 -12.35 -18.44 -4.34
CA MET A 170 -13.69 -17.92 -4.06
C MET A 170 -14.28 -17.15 -5.25
N ASP A 171 -13.53 -16.86 -6.31
CA ASP A 171 -14.05 -16.28 -7.55
C ASP A 171 -14.49 -17.41 -8.51
N PRO A 172 -15.79 -17.58 -8.75
CA PRO A 172 -16.27 -18.62 -9.65
C PRO A 172 -15.90 -18.40 -11.14
N ARG A 173 -15.38 -17.21 -11.46
CA ARG A 173 -14.90 -16.87 -12.81
C ARG A 173 -13.46 -17.30 -13.04
N ASP A 174 -12.70 -17.58 -11.99
CA ASP A 174 -11.31 -18.03 -12.09
C ASP A 174 -11.24 -19.56 -12.07
N PRO A 175 -10.95 -20.20 -13.21
CA PRO A 175 -10.90 -21.66 -13.30
C PRO A 175 -9.64 -22.27 -12.67
N ILE A 176 -8.61 -21.47 -12.46
CA ILE A 176 -7.30 -21.91 -11.92
C ILE A 176 -6.81 -20.88 -10.89
N PRO A 177 -7.44 -20.84 -9.70
CA PRO A 177 -7.08 -19.85 -8.70
C PRO A 177 -5.65 -20.06 -8.20
N SER A 178 -4.89 -18.97 -8.13
CA SER A 178 -3.51 -18.98 -7.64
C SER A 178 -3.44 -19.08 -6.11
N VAL A 179 -4.57 -18.86 -5.41
CA VAL A 179 -4.62 -18.73 -3.96
C VAL A 179 -5.89 -19.38 -3.37
N CYS A 180 -5.72 -20.14 -2.28
CA CYS A 180 -6.82 -20.76 -1.55
C CYS A 180 -7.34 -19.86 -0.41
N LEU A 181 -8.06 -18.79 -0.76
CA LEU A 181 -8.56 -17.83 0.22
C LEU A 181 -9.68 -18.40 1.09
N SER A 182 -10.47 -19.35 0.56
CA SER A 182 -11.61 -19.96 1.27
C SER A 182 -11.22 -20.64 2.58
N ARG A 183 -9.99 -21.18 2.69
CA ARG A 183 -9.49 -21.77 3.94
C ARG A 183 -9.23 -20.70 4.98
N LEU A 184 -8.52 -19.64 4.61
CA LEU A 184 -8.26 -18.51 5.51
C LEU A 184 -9.58 -17.86 5.96
N TYR A 185 -10.54 -17.72 5.04
CA TYR A 185 -11.87 -17.20 5.35
C TYR A 185 -12.60 -18.04 6.42
N ARG A 186 -12.52 -19.37 6.35
CA ARG A 186 -13.17 -20.29 7.32
C ARG A 186 -12.48 -20.30 8.67
N GLU A 187 -11.15 -20.17 8.68
CA GLU A 187 -10.34 -20.21 9.92
C GLU A 187 -10.32 -18.88 10.66
N ALA A 188 -10.42 -17.76 9.96
CA ALA A 188 -10.33 -16.44 10.57
C ALA A 188 -11.51 -16.15 11.49
N ARG A 189 -11.23 -15.55 12.67
CA ARG A 189 -12.28 -15.08 13.57
C ARG A 189 -13.23 -14.10 12.89
N ARG A 190 -12.70 -13.26 11.99
CA ARG A 190 -13.46 -12.27 11.22
C ARG A 190 -12.75 -12.00 9.90
N PHE A 191 -13.54 -11.88 8.86
CA PHE A 191 -13.09 -11.47 7.55
C PHE A 191 -13.93 -10.28 7.06
N ARG A 192 -13.29 -9.31 6.40
CA ARG A 192 -13.95 -8.19 5.73
C ARG A 192 -13.31 -7.92 4.38
N TRP A 193 -14.15 -7.64 3.42
CA TRP A 193 -13.77 -7.00 2.18
C TRP A 193 -13.71 -5.51 2.45
N SER A 194 -12.57 -4.89 2.29
CA SER A 194 -12.31 -3.49 2.62
C SER A 194 -11.15 -2.94 1.79
N GLY A 195 -10.97 -1.66 1.74
CA GLY A 195 -10.39 -0.81 0.79
C GLY A 195 -8.88 -0.64 0.74
N ASP A 196 -8.23 -1.27 -0.22
CA ASP A 196 -6.98 -0.83 -0.81
C ASP A 196 -5.89 -0.53 0.26
N CYS A 197 -5.10 0.50 0.14
CA CYS A 197 -4.03 0.87 1.09
C CYS A 197 -4.50 1.07 2.54
N ILE A 198 -5.79 1.37 2.74
CA ILE A 198 -6.35 1.54 4.09
C ILE A 198 -6.25 0.24 4.89
N ASN A 199 -6.35 -0.92 4.25
CA ASN A 199 -6.17 -2.23 4.87
C ASN A 199 -4.80 -2.34 5.56
N TYR A 200 -3.74 -1.93 4.87
CA TYR A 200 -2.38 -1.96 5.38
C TYR A 200 -2.13 -0.90 6.45
N ALA A 201 -2.77 0.27 6.33
CA ALA A 201 -2.72 1.28 7.38
C ALA A 201 -3.39 0.78 8.68
N LEU A 202 -4.49 0.04 8.59
CA LEU A 202 -5.14 -0.60 9.73
C LEU A 202 -4.30 -1.72 10.35
N LEU A 203 -3.60 -2.51 9.52
CA LEU A 203 -2.65 -3.54 9.99
C LEU A 203 -1.52 -2.92 10.81
N CYS A 204 -0.89 -1.87 10.28
CA CYS A 204 0.19 -1.16 10.99
C CYS A 204 -0.25 -0.56 12.33
N GLN A 205 -1.55 -0.24 12.48
CA GLN A 205 -2.14 0.27 13.71
C GLN A 205 -2.61 -0.83 14.67
N GLY A 206 -2.51 -2.11 14.29
CA GLY A 206 -2.99 -3.25 15.07
C GLY A 206 -4.52 -3.38 15.12
N SER A 207 -5.24 -2.71 14.23
CA SER A 207 -6.71 -2.77 14.14
C SER A 207 -7.21 -4.00 13.38
N VAL A 208 -6.38 -4.55 12.49
CA VAL A 208 -6.54 -5.82 11.81
C VAL A 208 -5.23 -6.61 11.93
N ASP A 209 -5.26 -7.90 11.70
CA ASP A 209 -4.14 -8.80 11.96
C ASP A 209 -3.50 -9.34 10.69
N VAL A 210 -4.26 -9.40 9.59
CA VAL A 210 -3.82 -9.81 8.26
C VAL A 210 -4.48 -8.92 7.22
N ALA A 211 -3.68 -8.42 6.28
CA ALA A 211 -4.13 -7.77 5.06
C ALA A 211 -3.52 -8.49 3.86
N LEU A 212 -4.31 -8.79 2.85
CA LEU A 212 -3.82 -9.47 1.66
C LEU A 212 -4.57 -9.02 0.41
N ASP A 213 -3.84 -8.95 -0.70
CA ASP A 213 -4.41 -8.68 -2.00
C ASP A 213 -3.80 -9.59 -3.07
N PRO A 214 -4.64 -10.34 -3.82
CA PRO A 214 -4.19 -11.30 -4.83
C PRO A 214 -3.57 -10.64 -6.06
N ARG A 215 -3.80 -9.34 -6.25
CA ARG A 215 -3.21 -8.55 -7.34
C ARG A 215 -2.80 -7.18 -6.84
N MET A 216 -1.52 -6.86 -7.03
CA MET A 216 -0.93 -5.57 -6.71
C MET A 216 0.17 -5.22 -7.71
N ASN A 217 0.48 -3.94 -7.82
CA ASN A 217 1.55 -3.43 -8.63
C ASN A 217 2.71 -2.92 -7.76
N PRO A 218 3.90 -2.68 -8.32
CA PRO A 218 5.04 -2.19 -7.55
C PRO A 218 4.79 -0.88 -6.81
N TRP A 219 4.02 0.04 -7.37
CA TRP A 219 3.70 1.34 -6.75
C TRP A 219 2.76 1.21 -5.55
N ASP A 220 1.91 0.15 -5.50
CA ASP A 220 1.04 -0.15 -4.36
C ASP A 220 1.88 -0.68 -3.19
N ILE A 221 2.83 -1.60 -3.48
CA ILE A 221 3.61 -2.33 -2.48
C ILE A 221 4.74 -1.47 -1.90
N ALA A 222 5.38 -0.63 -2.71
CA ALA A 222 6.58 0.11 -2.32
C ALA A 222 6.38 1.04 -1.12
N ALA A 223 5.18 1.64 -0.98
CA ALA A 223 4.84 2.47 0.17
C ALA A 223 4.43 1.64 1.40
N VAL A 224 3.76 0.52 1.16
CA VAL A 224 3.24 -0.37 2.21
C VAL A 224 4.38 -1.13 2.90
N ALA A 225 5.36 -1.63 2.15
CA ALA A 225 6.39 -2.51 2.67
C ALA A 225 7.19 -1.92 3.85
N PRO A 226 7.78 -0.70 3.77
CA PRO A 226 8.48 -0.10 4.90
C PRO A 226 7.53 0.19 6.07
N CYS A 227 6.27 0.58 5.82
CA CYS A 227 5.30 0.84 6.88
C CYS A 227 5.00 -0.43 7.70
N VAL A 228 4.75 -1.55 7.03
CA VAL A 228 4.47 -2.83 7.70
C VAL A 228 5.69 -3.33 8.47
N ARG A 229 6.89 -3.32 7.86
CA ARG A 229 8.13 -3.74 8.51
C ARG A 229 8.43 -2.91 9.77
N GLU A 230 8.32 -1.61 9.67
CA GLU A 230 8.60 -0.68 10.78
C GLU A 230 7.51 -0.68 11.87
N ALA A 231 6.30 -1.14 11.55
CA ALA A 231 5.26 -1.43 12.54
C ALA A 231 5.48 -2.77 13.27
N GLY A 232 6.43 -3.61 12.82
CA GLY A 232 6.73 -4.92 13.38
C GLY A 232 5.98 -6.07 12.72
N GLY A 233 5.30 -5.83 11.61
CA GLY A 233 4.65 -6.84 10.78
C GLY A 233 5.62 -7.57 9.85
N VAL A 234 5.11 -8.60 9.20
CA VAL A 234 5.81 -9.39 8.18
C VAL A 234 4.98 -9.36 6.91
N LEU A 235 5.64 -9.30 5.77
CA LEU A 235 4.99 -9.33 4.46
C LEU A 235 5.82 -10.16 3.47
N THR A 236 5.12 -10.90 2.61
CA THR A 236 5.65 -11.66 1.47
C THR A 236 4.64 -11.61 0.32
N SER A 237 5.04 -12.09 -0.84
CA SER A 237 4.04 -12.53 -1.82
C SER A 237 3.22 -13.70 -1.27
N LEU A 238 2.14 -14.08 -1.94
CA LEU A 238 1.25 -15.17 -1.50
C LEU A 238 1.92 -16.55 -1.56
N ASP A 239 3.00 -16.70 -2.32
CA ASP A 239 3.86 -17.89 -2.38
C ASP A 239 5.06 -17.85 -1.42
N GLY A 240 5.21 -16.74 -0.66
CA GLY A 240 6.22 -16.61 0.39
C GLY A 240 7.53 -15.93 -0.03
N ASN A 241 7.59 -15.23 -1.18
CA ASN A 241 8.76 -14.47 -1.59
C ASN A 241 8.88 -13.17 -0.76
N GLU A 242 10.04 -12.93 -0.16
CA GLU A 242 10.32 -11.75 0.69
C GLU A 242 10.71 -10.51 -0.13
N ASP A 243 11.16 -10.65 -1.38
CA ASP A 243 11.35 -9.55 -2.34
C ASP A 243 10.01 -9.15 -2.94
N VAL A 244 9.25 -8.36 -2.18
CA VAL A 244 7.81 -8.13 -2.41
C VAL A 244 7.51 -7.07 -3.46
N VAL A 245 8.35 -6.04 -3.61
CA VAL A 245 7.97 -4.83 -4.38
C VAL A 245 7.59 -5.16 -5.81
N TRP A 246 8.24 -6.14 -6.41
CA TRP A 246 8.03 -6.55 -7.79
C TRP A 246 7.16 -7.79 -7.95
N GLN A 247 6.52 -8.24 -6.86
CA GLN A 247 5.59 -9.36 -6.91
C GLN A 247 4.19 -8.87 -7.31
N PRO A 248 3.37 -9.73 -7.94
CA PRO A 248 2.04 -9.35 -8.41
C PRO A 248 0.97 -9.38 -7.31
N ASN A 249 1.34 -9.69 -6.09
CA ASN A 249 0.43 -9.88 -4.96
C ASN A 249 1.15 -9.69 -3.63
N LEU A 250 0.37 -9.55 -2.55
CA LEU A 250 0.93 -9.31 -1.23
C LEU A 250 0.08 -9.95 -0.13
N VAL A 251 0.73 -10.52 0.87
CA VAL A 251 0.14 -10.81 2.18
C VAL A 251 1.00 -10.21 3.27
N ALA A 252 0.39 -9.42 4.15
CA ALA A 252 0.99 -8.84 5.34
C ALA A 252 0.29 -9.35 6.59
N SER A 253 1.04 -9.67 7.63
CA SER A 253 0.53 -10.18 8.89
C SER A 253 1.18 -9.48 10.08
N ALA A 254 0.49 -9.47 11.20
CA ALA A 254 0.92 -8.77 12.41
C ALA A 254 2.27 -9.27 12.97
N ASN A 255 2.64 -10.52 12.74
CA ASN A 255 3.91 -11.10 13.21
C ASN A 255 4.26 -12.40 12.44
N PRO A 256 5.52 -12.89 12.53
CA PRO A 256 5.97 -14.09 11.80
C PRO A 256 5.17 -15.37 12.10
N ARG A 257 4.72 -15.52 13.35
CA ARG A 257 3.98 -16.73 13.75
C ARG A 257 2.60 -16.80 13.07
N LEU A 258 1.89 -15.68 13.01
CA LEU A 258 0.62 -15.60 12.29
C LEU A 258 0.85 -15.76 10.78
N HIS A 259 1.87 -15.08 10.24
CA HIS A 259 2.21 -15.08 8.83
C HIS A 259 2.45 -16.49 8.28
N ASN A 260 3.27 -17.30 8.98
CA ASN A 260 3.56 -18.67 8.59
C ASN A 260 2.30 -19.55 8.53
N LYS A 261 1.37 -19.38 9.47
CA LYS A 261 0.08 -20.09 9.46
C LYS A 261 -0.82 -19.63 8.32
N VAL A 262 -0.86 -18.33 8.06
CA VAL A 262 -1.63 -17.76 6.94
C VAL A 262 -1.13 -18.28 5.61
N LEU A 263 0.17 -18.28 5.37
CA LEU A 263 0.76 -18.83 4.14
C LEU A 263 0.42 -20.32 3.93
N GLN A 264 0.35 -21.12 5.01
CA GLN A 264 -0.07 -22.51 4.90
C GLN A 264 -1.53 -22.65 4.48
N LEU A 265 -2.42 -21.76 4.93
CA LEU A 265 -3.84 -21.77 4.55
C LEU A 265 -4.06 -21.28 3.12
N LEU A 266 -3.20 -20.42 2.60
CA LEU A 266 -3.30 -19.85 1.25
C LEU A 266 -2.79 -20.80 0.14
N LYS A 267 -2.03 -21.84 0.48
CA LYS A 267 -1.49 -22.78 -0.53
C LYS A 267 -2.62 -23.50 -1.26
N PRO A 268 -2.58 -23.55 -2.60
CA PRO A 268 -3.46 -24.43 -3.38
C PRO A 268 -3.32 -25.90 -2.93
N THR A 269 -4.41 -26.64 -3.02
CA THR A 269 -4.45 -28.08 -2.69
C THR A 269 -3.96 -28.92 -3.83
#